data_c69174638c980a29b8cfa243104b1deb
#
_entry.id   c69174638c980a29b8cfa243104b1deb
#
_cell.length_a   1.000
_cell.length_b   1.000
_cell.length_c   1.000
_cell.angle_alpha   90.00
_cell.angle_beta   90.00
_cell.angle_gamma   90.00
#
_symmetry.space_group_name_H-M   'P 1'
#
loop_
_entity.id
_entity.type
_entity.pdbx_description
1 polymer ?
#
loop_
_entity_poly.entity_id
_entity_poly.type
_entity_poly.pdbx_seq_one_letter_code
_entity_poly.pdbx_strand_id
1 'polypeptide(L)'
;MSFNGSKCKREPRLKKFQELTALHSLIGEDQLAELLDISTKTLRKWIKDENIPKEMILGARLEQIFESIAKPKTSEHSSFHFIDLFAGIGGIRRGFESIGGECVFTSEWDKYSQKTYRANYKDNHPIVGDITKVNTDLIPDHDLLLAGFPCQPFSLAGVSKKNSLGKSHGFECDTQGTLFFDVERIIEAKQPKAFLLENVKNLTSHDKGRTFKVIKQS
;
A
#
# COMPACT_ATOMS: atom_id res chain seq x y z
N MET A 1 26.97 37.68 25.03
CA MET A 1 26.41 36.30 25.01
C MET A 1 25.34 36.29 23.95
N SER A 2 25.67 35.80 22.75
CA SER A 2 24.70 35.69 21.64
C SER A 2 24.00 34.36 21.70
N PHE A 3 22.72 34.37 22.02
CA PHE A 3 21.86 33.17 22.04
C PHE A 3 21.62 32.70 20.59
N ASN A 4 22.00 31.44 20.34
CA ASN A 4 21.86 30.72 19.08
C ASN A 4 20.38 30.45 18.75
N GLY A 5 19.70 31.43 18.11
CA GLY A 5 18.30 31.30 17.68
C GLY A 5 18.07 30.42 16.43
N SER A 6 19.10 29.74 15.93
CA SER A 6 19.02 28.98 14.68
C SER A 6 18.66 27.49 14.83
N LYS A 7 18.86 26.90 16.01
CA LYS A 7 18.55 25.47 16.24
C LYS A 7 17.04 25.20 16.37
N CYS A 8 16.29 26.07 17.07
CA CYS A 8 14.86 25.84 17.33
C CYS A 8 13.94 25.94 16.09
N LYS A 9 14.38 26.58 15.01
CA LYS A 9 13.60 26.72 13.76
C LYS A 9 13.87 25.61 12.73
N ARG A 10 14.90 24.78 12.89
CA ARG A 10 15.26 23.69 11.99
C ARG A 10 14.48 22.40 12.25
N GLU A 11 14.19 22.08 13.49
CA GLU A 11 13.49 20.85 13.88
C GLU A 11 12.09 20.69 13.27
N PRO A 12 11.17 21.67 13.31
CA PRO A 12 9.84 21.53 12.73
C PRO A 12 9.88 21.38 11.18
N ARG A 13 10.88 21.97 10.53
CA ARG A 13 11.04 21.89 9.10
C ARG A 13 11.59 20.53 8.67
N LEU A 14 12.52 19.98 9.42
CA LEU A 14 13.06 18.63 9.21
C LEU A 14 11.97 17.57 9.36
N LYS A 15 11.14 17.69 10.39
CA LYS A 15 9.99 16.79 10.60
C LYS A 15 9.02 16.81 9.41
N LYS A 16 8.60 17.99 8.94
CA LYS A 16 7.72 18.13 7.76
C LYS A 16 8.32 17.55 6.49
N PHE A 17 9.62 17.69 6.30
CA PHE A 17 10.31 17.11 5.16
C PHE A 17 10.34 15.60 5.21
N GLN A 18 10.55 15.02 6.39
CA GLN A 18 10.47 13.57 6.61
C GLN A 18 9.05 13.04 6.36
N GLU A 19 8.02 13.74 6.83
CA GLU A 19 6.62 13.41 6.56
C GLU A 19 6.31 13.46 5.06
N LEU A 20 6.74 14.50 4.35
CA LEU A 20 6.58 14.63 2.90
C LEU A 20 7.23 13.46 2.14
N THR A 21 8.48 13.12 2.49
CA THR A 21 9.22 12.03 1.84
C THR A 21 8.64 10.66 2.17
N ALA A 22 8.13 10.47 3.37
CA ALA A 22 7.42 9.26 3.76
C ALA A 22 6.13 9.08 2.95
N LEU A 23 5.30 10.12 2.84
CA LEU A 23 4.09 10.09 2.00
C LEU A 23 4.43 9.89 0.52
N HIS A 24 5.46 10.55 0.00
CA HIS A 24 5.91 10.34 -1.38
C HIS A 24 6.28 8.87 -1.63
N SER A 25 6.94 8.22 -0.68
CA SER A 25 7.27 6.78 -0.76
C SER A 25 6.05 5.87 -0.67
N LEU A 26 5.04 6.26 0.11
CA LEU A 26 3.83 5.46 0.35
C LEU A 26 2.84 5.53 -0.81
N ILE A 27 2.48 6.73 -1.25
CA ILE A 27 1.39 6.96 -2.21
C ILE A 27 1.86 7.40 -3.59
N GLY A 28 3.16 7.62 -3.77
CA GLY A 28 3.76 8.04 -5.02
C GLY A 28 3.61 9.52 -5.34
N GLU A 29 4.32 9.94 -6.39
CA GLU A 29 4.46 11.35 -6.75
C GLU A 29 3.16 11.99 -7.23
N ASP A 30 2.47 11.31 -8.15
CA ASP A 30 1.29 11.87 -8.82
C ASP A 30 0.16 12.10 -7.82
N GLN A 31 -0.11 11.13 -6.98
CA GLN A 31 -1.15 11.20 -5.94
C GLN A 31 -0.83 12.23 -4.87
N LEU A 32 0.43 12.28 -4.40
CA LEU A 32 0.84 13.26 -3.40
C LEU A 32 0.77 14.69 -3.94
N ALA A 33 1.18 14.92 -5.18
CA ALA A 33 1.08 16.24 -5.82
C ALA A 33 -0.39 16.68 -5.95
N GLU A 34 -1.29 15.78 -6.36
CA GLU A 34 -2.73 16.02 -6.44
C GLU A 34 -3.32 16.38 -5.06
N LEU A 35 -3.03 15.58 -4.02
CA LEU A 35 -3.53 15.83 -2.66
C LEU A 35 -3.00 17.12 -2.03
N LEU A 36 -1.80 17.55 -2.41
CA LEU A 36 -1.21 18.81 -1.96
C LEU A 36 -1.63 20.02 -2.82
N ASP A 37 -2.34 19.79 -3.94
CA ASP A 37 -2.73 20.82 -4.92
C ASP A 37 -1.52 21.56 -5.49
N ILE A 38 -0.49 20.80 -5.89
CA ILE A 38 0.73 21.31 -6.51
C ILE A 38 1.09 20.49 -7.75
N SER A 39 1.97 21.04 -8.60
CA SER A 39 2.51 20.28 -9.72
C SER A 39 3.54 19.24 -9.27
N THR A 40 3.63 18.10 -9.98
CA THR A 40 4.70 17.11 -9.75
C THR A 40 6.09 17.71 -9.89
N LYS A 41 6.26 18.71 -10.78
CA LYS A 41 7.51 19.48 -10.91
C LYS A 41 7.85 20.24 -9.62
N THR A 42 6.86 20.83 -8.97
CA THR A 42 7.03 21.53 -7.69
C THR A 42 7.41 20.54 -6.58
N LEU A 43 6.72 19.39 -6.50
CA LEU A 43 7.01 18.36 -5.53
C LEU A 43 8.44 17.81 -5.68
N ARG A 44 8.85 17.49 -6.92
CA ARG A 44 10.24 17.05 -7.21
C ARG A 44 11.27 18.08 -6.77
N LYS A 45 11.00 19.37 -7.03
CA LYS A 45 11.89 20.44 -6.61
C LYS A 45 12.02 20.51 -5.09
N TRP A 46 10.91 20.39 -4.35
CA TRP A 46 10.95 20.39 -2.89
C TRP A 46 11.76 19.22 -2.33
N ILE A 47 11.58 18.03 -2.90
CA ILE A 47 12.31 16.82 -2.49
C ILE A 47 13.79 16.94 -2.83
N LYS A 48 14.13 17.36 -4.06
CA LYS A 48 15.53 17.50 -4.52
C LYS A 48 16.31 18.54 -3.75
N ASP A 49 15.71 19.71 -3.51
CA ASP A 49 16.37 20.83 -2.88
C ASP A 49 16.30 20.78 -1.34
N GLU A 50 15.67 19.72 -0.79
CA GLU A 50 15.35 19.57 0.64
C GLU A 50 14.71 20.83 1.24
N ASN A 51 13.97 21.55 0.38
CA ASN A 51 13.45 22.88 0.66
C ASN A 51 11.94 22.95 0.47
N ILE A 52 11.21 22.82 1.56
CA ILE A 52 9.75 22.96 1.60
C ILE A 52 9.36 24.37 2.08
N PRO A 53 8.18 24.88 1.65
CA PRO A 53 7.66 26.14 2.15
C PRO A 53 7.53 26.18 3.67
N LYS A 54 7.70 27.37 4.25
CA LYS A 54 7.56 27.59 5.69
C LYS A 54 6.08 27.58 6.16
N GLU A 55 5.15 27.47 5.24
CA GLU A 55 3.74 27.63 5.51
C GLU A 55 3.20 26.57 6.48
N MET A 56 2.50 27.05 7.48
CA MET A 56 1.85 26.23 8.51
C MET A 56 0.81 25.27 7.91
N ILE A 57 0.22 25.65 6.79
CA ILE A 57 -0.80 24.91 6.05
C ILE A 57 -0.26 23.56 5.52
N LEU A 58 1.00 23.50 5.08
CA LEU A 58 1.57 22.24 4.57
C LEU A 58 1.64 21.15 5.63
N GLY A 59 2.02 21.48 6.88
CA GLY A 59 2.07 20.50 7.97
C GLY A 59 0.70 19.88 8.26
N ALA A 60 -0.33 20.72 8.34
CA ALA A 60 -1.71 20.25 8.56
C ALA A 60 -2.21 19.36 7.39
N ARG A 61 -1.87 19.69 6.13
CA ARG A 61 -2.22 18.87 4.98
C ARG A 61 -1.51 17.51 4.98
N LEU A 62 -0.22 17.45 5.31
CA LEU A 62 0.51 16.19 5.42
C LEU A 62 -0.11 15.31 6.52
N GLU A 63 -0.43 15.88 7.67
CA GLU A 63 -1.10 15.19 8.76
C GLU A 63 -2.47 14.65 8.36
N GLN A 64 -3.30 15.46 7.68
CA GLN A 64 -4.60 15.02 7.14
C GLN A 64 -4.47 13.86 6.15
N ILE A 65 -3.43 13.84 5.31
CA ILE A 65 -3.19 12.74 4.38
C ILE A 65 -2.86 11.46 5.16
N PHE A 66 -1.96 11.51 6.15
CA PHE A 66 -1.68 10.37 7.02
C PHE A 66 -2.93 9.88 7.77
N GLU A 67 -3.71 10.79 8.32
CA GLU A 67 -4.97 10.44 8.98
C GLU A 67 -5.97 9.78 8.03
N SER A 68 -6.05 10.23 6.77
CA SER A 68 -6.94 9.61 5.79
C SER A 68 -6.54 8.18 5.41
N ILE A 69 -5.25 7.83 5.57
CA ILE A 69 -4.76 6.45 5.40
C ILE A 69 -5.09 5.61 6.63
N ALA A 70 -4.72 6.10 7.82
CA ALA A 70 -4.82 5.34 9.06
C ALA A 70 -6.25 5.28 9.64
N LYS A 71 -7.06 6.31 9.37
CA LYS A 71 -8.43 6.48 9.89
C LYS A 71 -9.33 7.06 8.80
N PRO A 72 -9.60 6.31 7.73
CA PRO A 72 -10.50 6.77 6.66
C PRO A 72 -11.90 7.02 7.22
N LYS A 73 -12.59 7.99 6.63
CA LYS A 73 -14.00 8.23 6.95
C LYS A 73 -14.82 7.07 6.39
N THR A 74 -15.60 6.44 7.23
CA THR A 74 -16.47 5.31 6.88
C THR A 74 -17.93 5.71 6.89
N SER A 75 -18.75 4.98 6.14
CA SER A 75 -20.20 5.13 6.12
C SER A 75 -20.82 4.44 7.33
N GLU A 76 -21.82 5.09 7.96
CA GLU A 76 -22.62 4.46 9.02
C GLU A 76 -23.50 3.29 8.50
N HIS A 77 -23.60 3.14 7.18
CA HIS A 77 -24.43 2.12 6.53
C HIS A 77 -23.65 0.89 6.07
N SER A 78 -22.32 0.86 6.23
CA SER A 78 -21.53 -0.30 5.87
C SER A 78 -21.76 -1.47 6.83
N SER A 79 -21.92 -2.68 6.28
CA SER A 79 -22.12 -3.90 7.08
C SER A 79 -20.83 -4.43 7.68
N PHE A 80 -19.71 -4.19 7.02
CA PHE A 80 -18.37 -4.57 7.44
C PHE A 80 -17.31 -3.75 6.68
N HIS A 81 -16.11 -3.65 7.24
CA HIS A 81 -14.97 -3.00 6.61
C HIS A 81 -13.97 -4.03 6.07
N PHE A 82 -13.39 -3.73 4.92
CA PHE A 82 -12.35 -4.57 4.35
C PHE A 82 -11.18 -3.76 3.78
N ILE A 83 -10.04 -4.42 3.64
CA ILE A 83 -8.88 -3.89 2.94
C ILE A 83 -8.64 -4.68 1.65
N ASP A 84 -8.14 -4.02 0.61
CA ASP A 84 -7.88 -4.59 -0.71
C ASP A 84 -6.39 -4.47 -1.05
N LEU A 85 -5.64 -5.56 -0.89
CA LEU A 85 -4.21 -5.63 -1.12
C LEU A 85 -3.93 -6.25 -2.50
N PHE A 86 -2.96 -5.67 -3.21
CA PHE A 86 -2.66 -6.03 -4.60
C PHE A 86 -3.90 -5.87 -5.48
N ALA A 87 -4.58 -4.75 -5.27
CA ALA A 87 -5.96 -4.52 -5.69
C ALA A 87 -6.19 -4.56 -7.22
N GLY A 88 -5.13 -4.40 -8.02
CA GLY A 88 -5.23 -4.35 -9.47
C GLY A 88 -6.16 -3.23 -9.91
N ILE A 89 -7.23 -3.60 -10.60
CA ILE A 89 -8.29 -2.67 -11.03
C ILE A 89 -9.57 -2.75 -10.17
N GLY A 90 -9.52 -3.50 -9.03
CA GLY A 90 -10.61 -3.62 -8.07
C GLY A 90 -11.62 -4.75 -8.35
N GLY A 91 -11.18 -5.82 -9.01
CA GLY A 91 -12.06 -6.93 -9.37
C GLY A 91 -12.65 -7.65 -8.15
N ILE A 92 -11.83 -7.97 -7.15
CA ILE A 92 -12.25 -8.65 -5.92
C ILE A 92 -13.13 -7.69 -5.09
N ARG A 93 -12.70 -6.46 -4.90
CA ARG A 93 -13.42 -5.40 -4.19
C ARG A 93 -14.89 -5.31 -4.60
N ARG A 94 -15.16 -5.29 -5.91
CA ARG A 94 -16.52 -5.15 -6.45
C ARG A 94 -17.50 -6.20 -5.91
N GLY A 95 -17.03 -7.43 -5.71
CA GLY A 95 -17.85 -8.49 -5.13
C GLY A 95 -18.26 -8.19 -3.69
N PHE A 96 -17.34 -7.67 -2.88
CA PHE A 96 -17.59 -7.39 -1.47
C PHE A 96 -18.38 -6.10 -1.24
N GLU A 97 -18.18 -5.07 -2.06
CA GLU A 97 -19.05 -3.88 -2.04
C GLU A 97 -20.52 -4.22 -2.39
N SER A 98 -20.74 -5.18 -3.30
CA SER A 98 -22.11 -5.59 -3.68
C SER A 98 -22.92 -6.21 -2.55
N ILE A 99 -22.27 -6.65 -1.47
CA ILE A 99 -22.90 -7.24 -0.28
C ILE A 99 -22.81 -6.32 0.96
N GLY A 100 -22.52 -5.02 0.75
CA GLY A 100 -22.55 -4.00 1.80
C GLY A 100 -21.22 -3.78 2.53
N GLY A 101 -20.11 -4.31 2.00
CA GLY A 101 -18.78 -4.01 2.52
C GLY A 101 -18.27 -2.66 2.07
N GLU A 102 -17.42 -2.01 2.88
CA GLU A 102 -16.74 -0.77 2.57
C GLU A 102 -15.22 -0.97 2.60
N CYS A 103 -14.55 -0.54 1.53
CA CYS A 103 -13.08 -0.58 1.45
C CYS A 103 -12.49 0.58 2.24
N VAL A 104 -11.70 0.26 3.26
CA VAL A 104 -11.07 1.25 4.15
C VAL A 104 -9.57 1.42 3.91
N PHE A 105 -8.95 0.57 3.09
CA PHE A 105 -7.55 0.67 2.72
C PHE A 105 -7.30 -0.07 1.41
N THR A 106 -6.49 0.52 0.54
CA THR A 106 -6.12 -0.07 -0.75
C THR A 106 -4.61 0.01 -0.95
N SER A 107 -4.02 -1.11 -1.38
CA SER A 107 -2.62 -1.15 -1.82
C SER A 107 -2.52 -1.72 -3.23
N GLU A 108 -1.87 -0.97 -4.13
CA GLU A 108 -1.55 -1.38 -5.50
C GLU A 108 -0.28 -0.68 -5.96
N TRP A 109 0.70 -1.44 -6.46
CA TRP A 109 1.98 -0.89 -6.88
C TRP A 109 1.97 -0.31 -8.29
N ASP A 110 1.25 -0.96 -9.22
CA ASP A 110 1.23 -0.53 -10.62
C ASP A 110 0.41 0.74 -10.82
N LYS A 111 1.06 1.78 -11.31
CA LYS A 111 0.44 3.11 -11.50
C LYS A 111 -0.71 3.13 -12.52
N TYR A 112 -0.73 2.21 -13.49
CA TYR A 112 -1.80 2.15 -14.47
C TYR A 112 -3.02 1.44 -13.89
N SER A 113 -2.79 0.39 -13.10
CA SER A 113 -3.83 -0.24 -12.28
C SER A 113 -4.45 0.74 -11.31
N GLN A 114 -3.63 1.51 -10.56
CA GLN A 114 -4.10 2.58 -9.67
C GLN A 114 -4.96 3.61 -10.40
N LYS A 115 -4.56 4.02 -11.61
CA LYS A 115 -5.33 4.99 -12.40
C LYS A 115 -6.71 4.44 -12.76
N THR A 116 -6.80 3.18 -13.18
CA THR A 116 -8.05 2.50 -13.49
C THR A 116 -8.90 2.32 -12.22
N TYR A 117 -8.27 1.89 -11.14
CA TYR A 117 -8.93 1.74 -9.84
C TYR A 117 -9.59 3.05 -9.37
N ARG A 118 -8.86 4.17 -9.38
CA ARG A 118 -9.39 5.50 -9.02
C ARG A 118 -10.49 6.01 -9.95
N ALA A 119 -10.50 5.56 -11.21
CA ALA A 119 -11.60 5.89 -12.13
C ALA A 119 -12.89 5.15 -11.76
N ASN A 120 -12.77 3.94 -11.20
CA ASN A 120 -13.91 3.10 -10.81
C ASN A 120 -14.41 3.37 -9.38
N TYR A 121 -13.52 3.75 -8.46
CA TYR A 121 -13.82 3.89 -7.03
C TYR A 121 -13.48 5.28 -6.51
N LYS A 122 -14.39 5.86 -5.74
CA LYS A 122 -14.26 7.20 -5.14
C LYS A 122 -14.01 7.07 -3.64
N ASP A 123 -12.78 6.72 -3.28
CA ASP A 123 -12.39 6.52 -1.89
C ASP A 123 -12.06 7.83 -1.17
N ASN A 124 -12.21 7.83 0.15
CA ASN A 124 -11.81 8.91 1.04
C ASN A 124 -10.35 8.79 1.49
N HIS A 125 -9.66 7.75 1.03
CA HIS A 125 -8.25 7.49 1.33
C HIS A 125 -7.44 7.31 0.03
N PRO A 126 -6.14 7.63 0.03
CA PRO A 126 -5.28 7.41 -1.13
C PRO A 126 -4.97 5.91 -1.31
N ILE A 127 -4.60 5.52 -2.53
CA ILE A 127 -4.05 4.18 -2.79
C ILE A 127 -2.59 4.17 -2.34
N VAL A 128 -2.26 3.27 -1.44
CA VAL A 128 -0.89 3.02 -1.02
C VAL A 128 -0.18 2.15 -2.07
N GLY A 129 1.05 2.49 -2.42
CA GLY A 129 1.80 1.80 -3.48
C GLY A 129 2.40 0.47 -3.00
N ASP A 130 3.61 0.52 -2.50
CA ASP A 130 4.41 -0.63 -2.12
C ASP A 130 4.08 -1.10 -0.70
N ILE A 131 3.34 -2.20 -0.59
CA ILE A 131 2.89 -2.76 0.70
C ILE A 131 4.05 -3.16 1.62
N THR A 132 5.24 -3.47 1.06
CA THR A 132 6.41 -3.85 1.84
C THR A 132 6.96 -2.69 2.69
N LYS A 133 6.62 -1.45 2.33
CA LYS A 133 7.05 -0.23 3.02
C LYS A 133 6.03 0.29 4.03
N VAL A 134 4.87 -0.37 4.12
CA VAL A 134 3.78 0.08 4.99
C VAL A 134 3.99 -0.45 6.40
N ASN A 135 4.04 0.47 7.37
CA ASN A 135 3.90 0.10 8.78
C ASN A 135 2.45 -0.34 9.03
N THR A 136 2.26 -1.47 9.71
CA THR A 136 0.94 -2.02 10.04
C THR A 136 0.09 -1.07 10.87
N ASP A 137 0.70 -0.16 11.65
CA ASP A 137 0.00 0.88 12.40
C ASP A 137 -0.77 1.88 11.51
N LEU A 138 -0.35 2.02 10.23
CA LEU A 138 -1.05 2.85 9.25
C LEU A 138 -2.23 2.15 8.58
N ILE A 139 -2.35 0.84 8.74
CA ILE A 139 -3.46 0.07 8.19
C ILE A 139 -4.63 0.16 9.18
N PRO A 140 -5.82 0.64 8.77
CA PRO A 140 -6.97 0.73 9.67
C PRO A 140 -7.45 -0.66 10.12
N ASP A 141 -8.15 -0.72 11.24
CA ASP A 141 -8.82 -1.93 11.67
C ASP A 141 -9.92 -2.30 10.67
N HIS A 142 -10.07 -3.59 10.40
CA HIS A 142 -10.97 -4.11 9.39
C HIS A 142 -11.45 -5.52 9.75
N ASP A 143 -12.61 -5.88 9.21
CA ASP A 143 -13.21 -7.19 9.43
C ASP A 143 -12.66 -8.25 8.46
N LEU A 144 -12.31 -7.83 7.23
CA LEU A 144 -11.93 -8.74 6.16
C LEU A 144 -10.69 -8.21 5.41
N LEU A 145 -9.72 -9.10 5.18
CA LEU A 145 -8.57 -8.83 4.31
C LEU A 145 -8.75 -9.54 2.98
N LEU A 146 -8.69 -8.78 1.89
CA LEU A 146 -8.67 -9.30 0.52
C LEU A 146 -7.25 -9.15 -0.05
N ALA A 147 -6.71 -10.21 -0.67
CA ALA A 147 -5.39 -10.14 -1.30
C ALA A 147 -5.29 -11.08 -2.51
N GLY A 148 -5.21 -10.49 -3.71
CA GLY A 148 -4.81 -11.17 -4.93
C GLY A 148 -3.29 -11.04 -5.12
N PHE A 149 -2.49 -11.71 -4.28
CA PHE A 149 -1.04 -11.54 -4.29
C PHE A 149 -0.39 -12.11 -5.56
N PRO A 150 0.78 -11.59 -6.01
CA PRO A 150 1.37 -11.93 -7.30
C PRO A 150 1.58 -13.43 -7.52
N CYS A 151 0.99 -13.95 -8.60
CA CYS A 151 1.05 -15.35 -8.99
C CYS A 151 2.30 -15.71 -9.81
N GLN A 152 3.04 -14.71 -10.32
CA GLN A 152 4.16 -14.94 -11.24
C GLN A 152 5.24 -15.91 -10.70
N PRO A 153 5.61 -15.89 -9.42
CA PRO A 153 6.54 -16.86 -8.87
C PRO A 153 6.04 -18.31 -8.90
N PHE A 154 4.72 -18.51 -8.92
CA PHE A 154 4.05 -19.80 -8.78
C PHE A 154 3.35 -20.28 -10.05
N SER A 155 3.12 -19.41 -11.05
CA SER A 155 2.47 -19.78 -12.30
C SER A 155 3.38 -20.62 -13.21
N LEU A 156 2.79 -21.51 -14.02
CA LEU A 156 3.55 -22.31 -15.01
C LEU A 156 4.37 -21.42 -15.95
N ALA A 157 3.77 -20.34 -16.45
CA ALA A 157 4.48 -19.39 -17.33
C ALA A 157 5.61 -18.66 -16.60
N GLY A 158 5.41 -18.24 -15.35
CA GLY A 158 6.42 -17.59 -14.52
C GLY A 158 7.58 -18.51 -14.19
N VAL A 159 7.31 -19.74 -13.79
CA VAL A 159 8.33 -20.77 -13.49
C VAL A 159 9.13 -21.12 -14.74
N SER A 160 8.47 -21.39 -15.88
CA SER A 160 9.14 -21.70 -17.15
C SER A 160 10.06 -20.57 -17.61
N LYS A 161 9.59 -19.32 -17.55
CA LYS A 161 10.40 -18.15 -17.91
C LYS A 161 11.60 -17.97 -16.98
N LYS A 162 11.43 -18.16 -15.66
CA LYS A 162 12.54 -18.04 -14.69
C LYS A 162 13.53 -19.17 -14.85
N ASN A 163 13.09 -20.40 -15.05
CA ASN A 163 13.97 -21.54 -15.30
C ASN A 163 14.82 -21.34 -16.56
N SER A 164 14.24 -20.82 -17.66
CA SER A 164 14.98 -20.52 -18.90
C SER A 164 16.01 -19.41 -18.74
N LEU A 165 15.83 -18.53 -17.73
CA LEU A 165 16.75 -17.43 -17.40
C LEU A 165 17.68 -17.75 -16.24
N GLY A 166 17.64 -18.97 -15.66
CA GLY A 166 18.40 -19.36 -14.48
C GLY A 166 18.06 -18.58 -13.20
N LYS A 167 16.84 -18.03 -13.11
CA LYS A 167 16.38 -17.25 -11.95
C LYS A 167 15.56 -18.11 -10.99
N SER A 168 15.64 -17.81 -9.69
CA SER A 168 14.84 -18.46 -8.65
C SER A 168 13.34 -18.21 -8.81
N HIS A 169 12.49 -19.09 -8.28
CA HIS A 169 11.04 -19.04 -8.35
C HIS A 169 10.42 -19.43 -7.00
N GLY A 170 9.12 -19.20 -6.87
CA GLY A 170 8.40 -19.44 -5.60
C GLY A 170 8.87 -18.47 -4.51
N PHE A 171 9.01 -18.95 -3.28
CA PHE A 171 9.53 -18.18 -2.16
C PHE A 171 11.01 -17.82 -2.26
N GLU A 172 11.77 -18.50 -3.11
CA GLU A 172 13.17 -18.16 -3.40
C GLU A 172 13.33 -16.94 -4.31
N CYS A 173 12.22 -16.39 -4.81
CA CYS A 173 12.23 -15.19 -5.64
C CYS A 173 12.32 -13.94 -4.76
N ASP A 174 13.48 -13.27 -4.79
CA ASP A 174 13.87 -12.16 -3.91
C ASP A 174 12.87 -11.00 -3.76
N THR A 175 11.95 -10.81 -4.71
CA THR A 175 11.02 -9.68 -4.67
C THR A 175 9.55 -10.04 -4.68
N GLN A 176 9.14 -11.14 -5.34
CA GLN A 176 7.72 -11.48 -5.53
C GLN A 176 7.28 -12.68 -4.69
N GLY A 177 8.19 -13.59 -4.34
CA GLY A 177 7.91 -14.72 -3.46
C GLY A 177 7.71 -14.32 -2.00
N THR A 178 8.23 -13.15 -1.63
CA THR A 178 8.15 -12.61 -0.26
C THR A 178 6.85 -11.87 0.04
N LEU A 179 6.10 -11.43 -0.98
CA LEU A 179 4.88 -10.63 -0.79
C LEU A 179 3.75 -11.37 -0.04
N PHE A 180 3.75 -12.69 -0.06
CA PHE A 180 2.87 -13.48 0.82
C PHE A 180 3.15 -13.21 2.30
N PHE A 181 4.43 -13.09 2.68
CA PHE A 181 4.81 -12.80 4.07
C PHE A 181 4.42 -11.38 4.52
N ASP A 182 4.24 -10.44 3.58
CA ASP A 182 3.64 -9.14 3.90
C ASP A 182 2.14 -9.27 4.21
N VAL A 183 1.43 -10.15 3.52
CA VAL A 183 0.03 -10.47 3.85
C VAL A 183 -0.05 -11.13 5.24
N GLU A 184 0.80 -12.12 5.51
CA GLU A 184 0.92 -12.78 6.81
C GLU A 184 1.17 -11.76 7.94
N ARG A 185 2.17 -10.89 7.77
CA ARG A 185 2.51 -9.81 8.71
C ARG A 185 1.32 -8.92 9.04
N ILE A 186 0.48 -8.60 8.03
CA ILE A 186 -0.70 -7.76 8.21
C ILE A 186 -1.80 -8.54 8.94
N ILE A 187 -2.04 -9.80 8.57
CA ILE A 187 -3.01 -10.67 9.25
C ILE A 187 -2.62 -10.82 10.73
N GLU A 188 -1.35 -11.08 11.01
CA GLU A 188 -0.83 -11.22 12.38
C GLU A 188 -1.02 -9.93 13.20
N ALA A 189 -0.71 -8.77 12.62
CA ALA A 189 -0.81 -7.50 13.32
C ALA A 189 -2.24 -7.02 13.52
N LYS A 190 -3.14 -7.27 12.54
CA LYS A 190 -4.51 -6.70 12.53
C LYS A 190 -5.59 -7.68 12.94
N GLN A 191 -5.33 -8.99 12.90
CA GLN A 191 -6.27 -10.03 13.33
C GLN A 191 -7.69 -9.86 12.74
N PRO A 192 -7.85 -9.76 11.40
CA PRO A 192 -9.16 -9.63 10.79
C PRO A 192 -10.03 -10.85 11.10
N LYS A 193 -11.36 -10.70 11.11
CA LYS A 193 -12.30 -11.82 11.34
C LYS A 193 -12.21 -12.89 10.25
N ALA A 194 -11.86 -12.49 9.02
CA ALA A 194 -11.66 -13.38 7.90
C ALA A 194 -10.67 -12.78 6.89
N PHE A 195 -10.14 -13.62 6.02
CA PHE A 195 -9.36 -13.19 4.87
C PHE A 195 -9.68 -14.04 3.64
N LEU A 196 -9.54 -13.42 2.46
CA LEU A 196 -9.64 -14.11 1.18
C LEU A 196 -8.35 -13.87 0.40
N LEU A 197 -7.64 -14.98 0.13
CA LEU A 197 -6.40 -14.97 -0.64
C LEU A 197 -6.67 -15.57 -2.02
N GLU A 198 -6.47 -14.80 -3.08
CA GLU A 198 -6.62 -15.25 -4.47
C GLU A 198 -5.26 -15.53 -5.08
N ASN A 199 -5.15 -16.63 -5.81
CA ASN A 199 -3.97 -16.95 -6.61
C ASN A 199 -4.30 -17.97 -7.70
N VAL A 200 -3.32 -18.25 -8.59
CA VAL A 200 -3.50 -19.22 -9.69
C VAL A 200 -3.57 -20.66 -9.18
N LYS A 201 -4.32 -21.50 -9.90
CA LYS A 201 -4.49 -22.94 -9.60
C LYS A 201 -3.15 -23.67 -9.37
N ASN A 202 -2.12 -23.28 -10.12
CA ASN A 202 -0.80 -23.91 -10.04
C ASN A 202 -0.11 -23.74 -8.68
N LEU A 203 -0.54 -22.78 -7.85
CA LEU A 203 -0.01 -22.60 -6.49
C LEU A 203 -0.15 -23.90 -5.66
N THR A 204 -1.26 -24.62 -5.79
CA THR A 204 -1.51 -25.82 -5.02
C THR A 204 -0.58 -26.99 -5.35
N SER A 205 -0.06 -27.05 -6.58
CA SER A 205 0.89 -28.08 -7.05
C SER A 205 2.32 -27.59 -7.18
N HIS A 206 2.56 -26.30 -6.99
CA HIS A 206 3.90 -25.69 -7.07
C HIS A 206 4.85 -26.36 -6.07
N ASP A 207 6.07 -26.67 -6.55
CA ASP A 207 7.11 -27.34 -5.75
C ASP A 207 6.59 -28.61 -5.04
N LYS A 208 5.86 -29.47 -5.78
CA LYS A 208 5.25 -30.70 -5.26
C LYS A 208 4.29 -30.44 -4.08
N GLY A 209 3.62 -29.29 -4.06
CA GLY A 209 2.68 -28.87 -3.02
C GLY A 209 3.31 -28.25 -1.77
N ARG A 210 4.65 -28.16 -1.70
CA ARG A 210 5.34 -27.58 -0.53
C ARG A 210 4.99 -26.11 -0.31
N THR A 211 4.93 -25.33 -1.40
CA THR A 211 4.56 -23.89 -1.34
C THR A 211 3.19 -23.69 -0.70
N PHE A 212 2.18 -24.45 -1.14
CA PHE A 212 0.83 -24.32 -0.59
C PHE A 212 0.75 -24.81 0.86
N LYS A 213 1.56 -25.82 1.22
CA LYS A 213 1.67 -26.27 2.59
C LYS A 213 2.23 -25.19 3.53
N VAL A 214 3.26 -24.45 3.09
CA VAL A 214 3.80 -23.31 3.86
C VAL A 214 2.69 -22.29 4.09
N ILE A 215 2.01 -21.80 3.03
CA ILE A 215 0.93 -20.82 3.13
C ILE A 215 -0.18 -21.26 4.12
N LYS A 216 -0.45 -22.55 4.20
CA LYS A 216 -1.50 -23.10 5.13
C LYS A 216 -1.01 -23.23 6.58
N GLN A 217 0.27 -23.21 6.81
CA GLN A 217 0.87 -23.41 8.14
C GLN A 217 1.33 -22.11 8.79
N SER A 218 1.53 -21.04 7.98
CA SER A 218 1.70 -19.67 8.45
C SER A 218 0.40 -19.11 8.98
#